data_b7c1ea05ea1feebef882d974ebf6a036
#
_entry.id   b7c1ea05ea1feebef882d974ebf6a036
#
_cell.length_a   1.000
_cell.length_b   1.000
_cell.length_c   1.000
_cell.angle_alpha   90.00
_cell.angle_beta   90.00
_cell.angle_gamma   90.00
#
_symmetry.space_group_name_H-M   'P 1'
#
loop_
_entity.id
_entity.type
_entity.pdbx_description
1 polymer ?
#
loop_
_entity_poly.entity_id
_entity_poly.type
_entity_poly.pdbx_seq_one_letter_code
_entity_poly.pdbx_strand_id
1 'polypeptide(L)'
;EERRDAMFSGEHINTTEDRAVLHTALRRPATERGQLIVDGQDVVADVHEVLDRMYAFAERVRSGEWKGVTGKKIEHLVSIGIGGSDLGPVMAYEALRPYADAGIDCRYISNIDPNDQAEKLKGLDPETTLVIIVSKTFTTLETLTNAREVKTWMLEQLKAQGAIDGSDEQNAEAVAKHFVAVSTALEKVEAFGIDPANAFGFWNLSLIHISEPTRLALI
;
A
#
# COMPACT_ATOMS: atom_id res chain seq x y z
N GLU A 1 32.70 12.02 0.28
CA GLU A 1 32.84 10.71 0.96
C GLU A 1 32.24 10.76 2.35
N GLU A 2 32.64 11.66 3.22
CA GLU A 2 32.19 11.80 4.61
C GLU A 2 30.66 11.84 4.76
N ARG A 3 29.98 12.64 3.92
CA ARG A 3 28.51 12.75 3.95
C ARG A 3 27.78 11.50 3.46
N ARG A 4 28.38 10.77 2.53
CA ARG A 4 27.88 9.47 2.07
C ARG A 4 28.04 8.44 3.19
N ASP A 5 29.16 8.40 3.85
CA ASP A 5 29.46 7.46 4.91
C ASP A 5 28.56 7.70 6.11
N ALA A 6 28.31 8.97 6.47
CA ALA A 6 27.33 9.39 7.47
C ALA A 6 25.90 8.93 7.11
N MET A 7 25.48 8.97 5.85
CA MET A 7 24.20 8.45 5.40
C MET A 7 24.08 6.92 5.61
N PHE A 8 25.15 6.18 5.30
CA PHE A 8 25.15 4.72 5.45
C PHE A 8 25.27 4.26 6.91
N SER A 9 25.87 5.09 7.78
CA SER A 9 25.99 4.82 9.23
C SER A 9 24.71 5.16 10.00
N GLY A 10 23.79 5.91 9.39
CA GLY A 10 22.55 6.34 10.04
C GLY A 10 22.70 7.62 10.89
N GLU A 11 23.73 8.42 10.63
CA GLU A 11 23.85 9.75 11.25
C GLU A 11 22.71 10.68 10.79
N HIS A 12 22.30 11.61 11.66
CA HIS A 12 21.23 12.56 11.38
C HIS A 12 21.69 13.65 10.39
N ILE A 13 21.86 13.28 9.12
CA ILE A 13 22.30 14.20 8.07
C ILE A 13 21.18 15.11 7.54
N ASN A 14 19.92 14.80 7.84
CA ASN A 14 18.80 15.71 7.62
C ASN A 14 18.69 16.66 8.83
N THR A 15 19.45 17.73 8.79
CA THR A 15 19.55 18.70 9.90
C THR A 15 18.27 19.52 10.11
N THR A 16 17.38 19.58 9.12
CA THR A 16 16.12 20.34 9.22
C THR A 16 15.09 19.64 10.12
N GLU A 17 15.08 18.32 10.09
CA GLU A 17 14.13 17.50 10.85
C GLU A 17 14.83 16.66 11.92
N ASP A 18 16.13 16.82 12.08
CA ASP A 18 17.00 16.02 12.98
C ASP A 18 16.77 14.51 12.79
N ARG A 19 17.00 14.02 11.54
CA ARG A 19 16.77 12.63 11.19
C ARG A 19 17.90 12.03 10.36
N ALA A 20 18.08 10.74 10.53
CA ALA A 20 18.85 9.92 9.60
C ALA A 20 18.11 9.76 8.26
N VAL A 21 18.88 9.60 7.18
CA VAL A 21 18.36 9.34 5.82
C VAL A 21 18.63 7.88 5.48
N LEU A 22 17.67 7.00 5.81
CA LEU A 22 17.85 5.55 5.85
C LEU A 22 17.26 4.79 4.66
N HIS A 23 17.01 5.44 3.52
CA HIS A 23 16.51 4.73 2.33
C HIS A 23 17.44 3.60 1.84
N THR A 24 18.72 3.67 2.19
CA THR A 24 19.70 2.59 1.93
C THR A 24 19.41 1.32 2.75
N ALA A 25 18.80 1.44 3.92
CA ALA A 25 18.42 0.32 4.76
C ALA A 25 17.37 -0.59 4.09
N LEU A 26 16.50 -0.02 3.25
CA LEU A 26 15.50 -0.78 2.47
C LEU A 26 16.12 -1.83 1.53
N ARG A 27 17.42 -1.73 1.24
CA ARG A 27 18.14 -2.62 0.32
C ARG A 27 19.15 -3.53 1.03
N ARG A 28 19.26 -3.41 2.35
CA ARG A 28 20.12 -4.30 3.13
C ARG A 28 19.53 -5.70 3.22
N PRO A 29 20.34 -6.75 3.09
CA PRO A 29 19.85 -8.12 3.21
C PRO A 29 19.47 -8.44 4.67
N ALA A 30 18.55 -9.40 4.86
CA ALA A 30 18.12 -9.84 6.18
C ALA A 30 19.25 -10.37 7.09
N THR A 31 20.35 -10.80 6.48
CA THR A 31 21.54 -11.25 7.21
C THR A 31 22.27 -10.12 7.94
N GLU A 32 21.93 -8.87 7.65
CA GLU A 32 22.48 -7.69 8.31
C GLU A 32 21.60 -7.17 9.46
N ARG A 33 20.58 -7.92 9.89
CA ARG A 33 19.83 -7.62 11.13
C ARG A 33 20.79 -7.50 12.32
N GLY A 34 20.62 -6.48 13.15
CA GLY A 34 21.49 -6.16 14.27
C GLY A 34 22.74 -5.35 13.92
N GLN A 35 22.99 -5.06 12.64
CA GLN A 35 24.20 -4.35 12.21
C GLN A 35 24.00 -2.83 12.00
N LEU A 36 22.76 -2.36 11.92
CA LEU A 36 22.46 -0.93 11.81
C LEU A 36 21.43 -0.53 12.86
N ILE A 37 21.96 -0.03 13.99
CA ILE A 37 21.14 0.48 15.07
C ILE A 37 21.12 2.01 15.00
N VAL A 38 19.93 2.58 14.83
CA VAL A 38 19.73 4.03 14.78
C VAL A 38 18.65 4.39 15.79
N ASP A 39 18.94 5.35 16.66
CA ASP A 39 18.06 5.78 17.76
C ASP A 39 17.55 4.61 18.64
N GLY A 40 18.40 3.60 18.81
CA GLY A 40 18.08 2.40 19.59
C GLY A 40 17.22 1.36 18.87
N GLN A 41 16.92 1.55 17.59
CA GLN A 41 16.15 0.63 16.76
C GLN A 41 17.03 -0.11 15.75
N ASP A 42 16.80 -1.41 15.57
CA ASP A 42 17.40 -2.19 14.48
C ASP A 42 16.61 -1.94 13.20
N VAL A 43 17.03 -0.96 12.43
CA VAL A 43 16.31 -0.53 11.21
C VAL A 43 16.26 -1.59 10.13
N VAL A 44 17.22 -2.52 10.10
CA VAL A 44 17.21 -3.64 9.14
C VAL A 44 16.18 -4.69 9.55
N ALA A 45 16.08 -4.99 10.85
CA ALA A 45 15.04 -5.89 11.36
C ALA A 45 13.65 -5.33 11.09
N ASP A 46 13.42 -4.04 11.36
CA ASP A 46 12.13 -3.37 11.11
C ASP A 46 11.73 -3.44 9.63
N VAL A 47 12.68 -3.19 8.70
CA VAL A 47 12.44 -3.30 7.27
C VAL A 47 11.98 -4.70 6.89
N HIS A 48 12.70 -5.72 7.35
CA HIS A 48 12.39 -7.10 6.98
C HIS A 48 11.12 -7.61 7.66
N GLU A 49 10.76 -7.13 8.84
CA GLU A 49 9.46 -7.45 9.46
C GLU A 49 8.30 -7.01 8.58
N VAL A 50 8.35 -5.76 8.08
CA VAL A 50 7.30 -5.27 7.15
C VAL A 50 7.30 -6.05 5.84
N LEU A 51 8.46 -6.32 5.26
CA LEU A 51 8.58 -7.10 4.02
C LEU A 51 8.04 -8.52 4.19
N ASP A 52 8.36 -9.20 5.27
CA ASP A 52 7.90 -10.56 5.55
C ASP A 52 6.35 -10.60 5.65
N ARG A 53 5.75 -9.61 6.32
CA ARG A 53 4.28 -9.45 6.38
C ARG A 53 3.67 -9.20 5.00
N MET A 54 4.29 -8.33 4.19
CA MET A 54 3.82 -8.02 2.83
C MET A 54 3.90 -9.26 1.93
N TYR A 55 5.00 -9.99 1.97
CA TYR A 55 5.17 -11.22 1.17
C TYR A 55 4.18 -12.30 1.60
N ALA A 56 4.01 -12.50 2.90
CA ALA A 56 3.03 -13.46 3.41
C ALA A 56 1.60 -13.11 2.97
N PHE A 57 1.23 -11.83 3.01
CA PHE A 57 -0.07 -11.37 2.53
C PHE A 57 -0.23 -11.57 1.01
N ALA A 58 0.77 -11.18 0.23
CA ALA A 58 0.75 -11.35 -1.23
C ALA A 58 0.60 -12.83 -1.62
N GLU A 59 1.27 -13.74 -0.91
CA GLU A 59 1.15 -15.18 -1.14
C GLU A 59 -0.26 -15.70 -0.81
N ARG A 60 -0.87 -15.24 0.28
CA ARG A 60 -2.25 -15.59 0.64
C ARG A 60 -3.25 -15.12 -0.42
N VAL A 61 -3.03 -13.96 -1.03
CA VAL A 61 -3.86 -13.46 -2.13
C VAL A 61 -3.65 -14.30 -3.38
N ARG A 62 -2.41 -14.56 -3.77
CA ARG A 62 -2.04 -15.33 -4.98
C ARG A 62 -2.50 -16.78 -4.92
N SER A 63 -2.32 -17.44 -3.78
CA SER A 63 -2.77 -18.84 -3.57
C SER A 63 -4.28 -18.97 -3.53
N GLY A 64 -5.02 -17.85 -3.27
CA GLY A 64 -6.47 -17.87 -3.05
C GLY A 64 -6.86 -18.27 -1.63
N GLU A 65 -5.92 -18.24 -0.68
CA GLU A 65 -6.20 -18.37 0.74
C GLU A 65 -6.95 -17.12 1.25
N TRP A 66 -6.50 -15.92 0.81
CA TRP A 66 -7.27 -14.70 1.05
C TRP A 66 -8.43 -14.63 0.06
N LYS A 67 -9.62 -14.41 0.61
CA LYS A 67 -10.88 -14.44 -0.15
C LYS A 67 -11.72 -13.21 0.16
N GLY A 68 -12.52 -12.80 -0.82
CA GLY A 68 -13.57 -11.80 -0.63
C GLY A 68 -14.65 -12.28 0.35
N VAL A 69 -15.58 -11.40 0.67
CA VAL A 69 -16.67 -11.64 1.66
C VAL A 69 -17.52 -12.85 1.32
N THR A 70 -17.67 -13.20 0.05
CA THR A 70 -18.42 -14.37 -0.43
C THR A 70 -17.60 -15.66 -0.50
N GLY A 71 -16.33 -15.61 -0.10
CA GLY A 71 -15.42 -16.74 -0.18
C GLY A 71 -14.82 -16.99 -1.57
N LYS A 72 -15.06 -16.10 -2.54
CA LYS A 72 -14.41 -16.14 -3.86
C LYS A 72 -12.93 -15.69 -3.76
N LYS A 73 -12.09 -16.27 -4.61
CA LYS A 73 -10.70 -15.88 -4.77
C LYS A 73 -10.59 -14.46 -5.35
N ILE A 74 -9.57 -13.72 -4.94
CA ILE A 74 -9.27 -12.42 -5.54
C ILE A 74 -8.66 -12.59 -6.93
N GLU A 75 -9.20 -11.86 -7.90
CA GLU A 75 -8.78 -11.85 -9.31
C GLU A 75 -8.39 -10.44 -9.77
N HIS A 76 -8.81 -9.43 -9.02
CA HIS A 76 -8.54 -8.02 -9.35
C HIS A 76 -7.97 -7.27 -8.15
N LEU A 77 -6.95 -6.45 -8.41
CA LEU A 77 -6.39 -5.49 -7.46
C LEU A 77 -6.62 -4.08 -7.98
N VAL A 78 -7.14 -3.21 -7.12
CA VAL A 78 -7.27 -1.77 -7.39
C VAL A 78 -6.39 -1.01 -6.41
N SER A 79 -5.32 -0.41 -6.88
CA SER A 79 -4.42 0.43 -6.07
C SER A 79 -4.84 1.89 -6.20
N ILE A 80 -5.04 2.56 -5.06
CA ILE A 80 -5.45 3.97 -4.99
C ILE A 80 -4.35 4.75 -4.29
N GLY A 81 -3.71 5.65 -5.01
CA GLY A 81 -2.64 6.48 -4.51
C GLY A 81 -2.37 7.64 -5.46
N ILE A 82 -1.51 8.59 -5.08
CA ILE A 82 -1.12 9.72 -5.94
C ILE A 82 0.38 10.00 -5.78
N GLY A 83 1.02 10.50 -6.81
CA GLY A 83 2.42 10.85 -6.81
C GLY A 83 3.32 9.65 -6.49
N GLY A 84 4.12 9.75 -5.43
CA GLY A 84 5.03 8.67 -5.00
C GLY A 84 4.32 7.37 -4.58
N SER A 85 3.05 7.46 -4.17
CA SER A 85 2.23 6.30 -3.82
C SER A 85 1.62 5.59 -5.04
N ASP A 86 1.72 6.16 -6.22
CA ASP A 86 1.21 5.60 -7.48
C ASP A 86 2.34 5.29 -8.47
N LEU A 87 3.20 6.25 -8.78
CA LEU A 87 4.17 6.15 -9.88
C LEU A 87 5.15 4.99 -9.73
N GLY A 88 5.64 4.71 -8.52
CA GLY A 88 6.52 3.58 -8.24
C GLY A 88 5.84 2.23 -8.49
N PRO A 89 4.69 1.96 -7.88
CA PRO A 89 3.89 0.76 -8.14
C PRO A 89 3.52 0.56 -9.61
N VAL A 90 3.05 1.62 -10.30
CA VAL A 90 2.71 1.55 -11.74
C VAL A 90 3.95 1.21 -12.58
N MET A 91 5.08 1.90 -12.34
CA MET A 91 6.32 1.61 -13.04
C MET A 91 6.77 0.15 -12.86
N ALA A 92 6.74 -0.34 -11.62
CA ALA A 92 7.12 -1.72 -11.33
C ALA A 92 6.17 -2.72 -12.00
N TYR A 93 4.87 -2.46 -11.96
CA TYR A 93 3.86 -3.31 -12.61
C TYR A 93 4.06 -3.36 -14.13
N GLU A 94 4.19 -2.22 -14.80
CA GLU A 94 4.39 -2.17 -16.26
C GLU A 94 5.70 -2.83 -16.69
N ALA A 95 6.77 -2.63 -15.92
CA ALA A 95 8.07 -3.24 -16.20
C ALA A 95 8.07 -4.76 -16.04
N LEU A 96 7.32 -5.28 -15.06
CA LEU A 96 7.30 -6.70 -14.71
C LEU A 96 6.10 -7.44 -15.30
N ARG A 97 5.15 -6.75 -15.88
CA ARG A 97 3.93 -7.33 -16.45
C ARG A 97 4.15 -8.52 -17.40
N PRO A 98 5.19 -8.54 -18.28
CA PRO A 98 5.48 -9.70 -19.12
C PRO A 98 5.87 -10.97 -18.35
N TYR A 99 6.25 -10.83 -17.08
CA TYR A 99 6.69 -11.91 -16.19
C TYR A 99 5.64 -12.25 -15.12
N ALA A 100 4.53 -11.51 -15.09
CA ALA A 100 3.48 -11.72 -14.09
C ALA A 100 2.64 -12.97 -14.44
N ASP A 101 2.20 -13.67 -13.40
CA ASP A 101 1.22 -14.73 -13.56
C ASP A 101 -0.12 -14.15 -14.05
N ALA A 102 -0.77 -14.81 -14.99
CA ALA A 102 -1.99 -14.34 -15.63
C ALA A 102 -3.25 -14.33 -14.72
N GLY A 103 -3.09 -14.56 -13.41
CA GLY A 103 -4.21 -14.80 -12.50
C GLY A 103 -4.78 -13.59 -11.78
N ILE A 104 -4.10 -12.43 -11.80
CA ILE A 104 -4.54 -11.22 -11.10
C ILE A 104 -4.35 -10.00 -12.01
N ASP A 105 -5.45 -9.28 -12.27
CA ASP A 105 -5.44 -8.00 -13.00
C ASP A 105 -5.25 -6.84 -12.01
N CYS A 106 -4.25 -5.98 -12.24
CA CYS A 106 -3.95 -4.84 -11.40
C CYS A 106 -4.33 -3.53 -12.10
N ARG A 107 -5.10 -2.70 -11.42
CA ARG A 107 -5.50 -1.37 -11.90
C ARG A 107 -5.12 -0.30 -10.90
N TYR A 108 -4.84 0.91 -11.40
CA TYR A 108 -4.33 2.02 -10.61
C TYR A 108 -5.22 3.24 -10.79
N ILE A 109 -5.69 3.81 -9.68
CA ILE A 109 -6.50 5.03 -9.63
C ILE A 109 -5.66 6.10 -8.94
N SER A 110 -5.22 7.09 -9.71
CA SER A 110 -4.37 8.17 -9.20
C SER A 110 -4.91 9.56 -9.53
N ASN A 111 -5.96 9.65 -10.33
CA ASN A 111 -6.61 10.89 -10.71
C ASN A 111 -7.93 11.08 -9.95
N ILE A 112 -8.22 12.32 -9.56
CA ILE A 112 -9.51 12.67 -8.94
C ILE A 112 -10.66 12.78 -9.97
N ASP A 113 -10.35 12.75 -11.26
CA ASP A 113 -11.37 12.75 -12.31
C ASP A 113 -12.23 11.48 -12.20
N PRO A 114 -13.56 11.61 -12.04
CA PRO A 114 -14.45 10.46 -11.89
C PRO A 114 -14.46 9.54 -13.14
N ASN A 115 -14.09 10.04 -14.31
CA ASN A 115 -13.99 9.21 -15.50
C ASN A 115 -12.83 8.22 -15.42
N ASP A 116 -11.69 8.62 -14.84
CA ASP A 116 -10.56 7.71 -14.63
C ASP A 116 -10.97 6.54 -13.74
N GLN A 117 -11.63 6.87 -12.60
CA GLN A 117 -12.15 5.84 -11.69
C GLN A 117 -13.19 4.94 -12.37
N ALA A 118 -14.16 5.50 -13.09
CA ALA A 118 -15.21 4.74 -13.77
C ALA A 118 -14.61 3.75 -14.78
N GLU A 119 -13.64 4.17 -15.58
CA GLU A 119 -12.97 3.29 -16.55
C GLU A 119 -12.13 2.20 -15.85
N LYS A 120 -11.49 2.51 -14.71
CA LYS A 120 -10.72 1.52 -13.94
C LYS A 120 -11.60 0.49 -13.25
N LEU A 121 -12.79 0.85 -12.82
CA LEU A 121 -13.74 -0.07 -12.17
C LEU A 121 -14.59 -0.86 -13.18
N LYS A 122 -14.63 -0.43 -14.42
CA LYS A 122 -15.45 -1.05 -15.47
C LYS A 122 -15.14 -2.54 -15.65
N GLY A 123 -16.18 -3.35 -15.51
CA GLY A 123 -16.11 -4.80 -15.71
C GLY A 123 -15.45 -5.58 -14.55
N LEU A 124 -15.14 -4.92 -13.43
CA LEU A 124 -14.70 -5.64 -12.24
C LEU A 124 -15.87 -6.32 -11.53
N ASP A 125 -15.63 -7.54 -11.04
CA ASP A 125 -16.54 -8.21 -10.10
C ASP A 125 -16.15 -7.79 -8.66
N PRO A 126 -17.03 -7.10 -7.91
CA PRO A 126 -16.74 -6.67 -6.56
C PRO A 126 -16.43 -7.84 -5.62
N GLU A 127 -16.99 -9.03 -5.85
CA GLU A 127 -16.72 -10.20 -5.02
C GLU A 127 -15.27 -10.72 -5.15
N THR A 128 -14.58 -10.40 -6.23
CA THR A 128 -13.21 -10.85 -6.52
C THR A 128 -12.21 -9.70 -6.55
N THR A 129 -12.61 -8.49 -6.13
CA THR A 129 -11.77 -7.29 -6.16
C THR A 129 -11.22 -6.97 -4.78
N LEU A 130 -9.90 -6.74 -4.67
CA LEU A 130 -9.21 -6.23 -3.48
C LEU A 130 -8.70 -4.82 -3.76
N VAL A 131 -8.94 -3.90 -2.84
CA VAL A 131 -8.55 -2.49 -2.93
C VAL A 131 -7.39 -2.21 -1.98
N ILE A 132 -6.32 -1.58 -2.48
CA ILE A 132 -5.15 -1.17 -1.71
C ILE A 132 -5.12 0.36 -1.65
N ILE A 133 -5.29 0.95 -0.49
CA ILE A 133 -5.22 2.40 -0.30
C ILE A 133 -3.81 2.78 0.16
N VAL A 134 -3.09 3.52 -0.68
CA VAL A 134 -1.70 3.91 -0.42
C VAL A 134 -1.63 5.40 -0.09
N SER A 135 -1.51 5.73 1.19
CA SER A 135 -1.40 7.12 1.66
C SER A 135 -0.66 7.19 2.99
N LYS A 136 0.48 7.86 3.03
CA LYS A 136 1.33 7.97 4.23
C LYS A 136 0.55 8.48 5.44
N THR A 137 -0.11 9.62 5.28
CA THR A 137 -0.83 10.32 6.36
C THR A 137 -2.31 9.98 6.44
N PHE A 138 -2.79 9.23 5.45
CA PHE A 138 -4.20 8.89 5.26
C PHE A 138 -5.11 10.15 5.31
N THR A 139 -4.63 11.24 4.67
CA THR A 139 -5.32 12.55 4.61
C THR A 139 -5.28 13.18 3.22
N THR A 140 -4.57 12.60 2.26
CA THR A 140 -4.48 13.13 0.90
C THR A 140 -5.88 13.17 0.28
N LEU A 141 -6.35 14.35 -0.07
CA LEU A 141 -7.74 14.58 -0.47
C LEU A 141 -8.15 13.70 -1.65
N GLU A 142 -7.35 13.68 -2.69
CA GLU A 142 -7.62 12.93 -3.92
C GLU A 142 -7.68 11.41 -3.64
N THR A 143 -6.69 10.91 -2.89
CA THR A 143 -6.64 9.49 -2.53
C THR A 143 -7.85 9.07 -1.71
N LEU A 144 -8.21 9.88 -0.68
CA LEU A 144 -9.34 9.51 0.18
C LEU A 144 -10.71 9.74 -0.49
N THR A 145 -10.81 10.70 -1.41
CA THR A 145 -12.02 10.86 -2.21
C THR A 145 -12.22 9.62 -3.08
N ASN A 146 -11.23 9.24 -3.87
CA ASN A 146 -11.29 8.04 -4.69
C ASN A 146 -11.55 6.78 -3.83
N ALA A 147 -10.91 6.66 -2.67
CA ALA A 147 -11.10 5.50 -1.79
C ALA A 147 -12.53 5.39 -1.26
N ARG A 148 -13.16 6.52 -0.89
CA ARG A 148 -14.56 6.55 -0.43
C ARG A 148 -15.51 6.18 -1.56
N GLU A 149 -15.31 6.71 -2.74
CA GLU A 149 -16.14 6.40 -3.92
C GLU A 149 -16.01 4.92 -4.31
N VAL A 150 -14.79 4.36 -4.31
CA VAL A 150 -14.57 2.93 -4.56
C VAL A 150 -15.21 2.07 -3.47
N LYS A 151 -15.16 2.50 -2.20
CA LYS A 151 -15.85 1.81 -1.10
C LYS A 151 -17.36 1.81 -1.31
N THR A 152 -17.95 2.95 -1.66
CA THR A 152 -19.37 3.07 -1.97
C THR A 152 -19.74 2.14 -3.12
N TRP A 153 -19.01 2.22 -4.24
CA TRP A 153 -19.20 1.33 -5.39
C TRP A 153 -19.16 -0.14 -4.98
N MET A 154 -18.15 -0.56 -4.21
CA MET A 154 -17.98 -1.94 -3.76
C MET A 154 -19.20 -2.43 -2.97
N LEU A 155 -19.62 -1.67 -1.96
CA LEU A 155 -20.75 -2.05 -1.09
C LEU A 155 -22.08 -2.06 -1.84
N GLU A 156 -22.33 -1.09 -2.71
CA GLU A 156 -23.52 -1.04 -3.55
C GLU A 156 -23.60 -2.21 -4.53
N GLN A 157 -22.48 -2.56 -5.17
CA GLN A 157 -22.44 -3.68 -6.11
C GLN A 157 -22.57 -5.03 -5.40
N LEU A 158 -21.91 -5.24 -4.26
CA LEU A 158 -22.07 -6.44 -3.45
C LEU A 158 -23.52 -6.62 -2.98
N LYS A 159 -24.17 -5.54 -2.58
CA LYS A 159 -25.58 -5.55 -2.18
C LYS A 159 -26.50 -5.85 -3.40
N ALA A 160 -26.25 -5.21 -4.52
CA ALA A 160 -27.04 -5.43 -5.74
C ALA A 160 -26.94 -6.89 -6.26
N GLN A 161 -25.79 -7.54 -6.04
CA GLN A 161 -25.58 -8.96 -6.36
C GLN A 161 -26.15 -9.92 -5.31
N GLY A 162 -26.64 -9.39 -4.16
CA GLY A 162 -27.13 -10.20 -3.04
C GLY A 162 -26.02 -10.87 -2.23
N ALA A 163 -24.77 -10.42 -2.39
CA ALA A 163 -23.61 -10.92 -1.66
C ALA A 163 -23.60 -10.46 -0.19
N ILE A 164 -24.19 -9.30 0.07
CA ILE A 164 -24.42 -8.72 1.40
C ILE A 164 -25.84 -8.14 1.47
N ASP A 165 -26.42 -8.01 2.67
CA ASP A 165 -27.73 -7.38 2.86
C ASP A 165 -27.68 -5.85 3.00
N GLY A 166 -26.46 -5.31 3.20
CA GLY A 166 -26.21 -3.88 3.38
C GLY A 166 -26.38 -3.41 4.83
N SER A 167 -26.46 -4.31 5.80
CA SER A 167 -26.37 -3.98 7.23
C SER A 167 -24.97 -3.45 7.57
N ASP A 168 -24.85 -2.70 8.66
CA ASP A 168 -23.56 -2.16 9.10
C ASP A 168 -22.55 -3.28 9.39
N GLU A 169 -23.01 -4.40 9.91
CA GLU A 169 -22.16 -5.56 10.20
C GLU A 169 -21.58 -6.18 8.92
N GLN A 170 -22.45 -6.45 7.93
CA GLN A 170 -21.99 -7.03 6.65
C GLN A 170 -21.17 -6.05 5.82
N ASN A 171 -21.49 -4.76 5.88
CA ASN A 171 -20.67 -3.72 5.27
C ASN A 171 -19.26 -3.66 5.90
N ALA A 172 -19.16 -3.78 7.23
CA ALA A 172 -17.88 -3.81 7.92
C ALA A 172 -17.07 -5.08 7.56
N GLU A 173 -17.73 -6.24 7.49
CA GLU A 173 -17.09 -7.48 7.04
C GLU A 173 -16.59 -7.38 5.60
N ALA A 174 -17.40 -6.81 4.71
CA ALA A 174 -16.98 -6.59 3.32
C ALA A 174 -15.74 -5.68 3.25
N VAL A 175 -15.71 -4.58 4.00
CA VAL A 175 -14.54 -3.70 4.05
C VAL A 175 -13.32 -4.45 4.59
N ALA A 176 -13.44 -5.23 5.65
CA ALA A 176 -12.35 -6.01 6.23
C ALA A 176 -11.78 -7.07 5.26
N LYS A 177 -12.59 -7.58 4.32
CA LYS A 177 -12.19 -8.59 3.33
C LYS A 177 -11.67 -8.00 2.02
N HIS A 178 -12.12 -6.81 1.66
CA HIS A 178 -11.86 -6.22 0.36
C HIS A 178 -10.96 -4.98 0.39
N PHE A 179 -10.57 -4.50 1.58
CA PHE A 179 -9.71 -3.31 1.70
C PHE A 179 -8.49 -3.57 2.57
N VAL A 180 -7.35 -3.11 2.09
CA VAL A 180 -6.09 -3.06 2.83
C VAL A 180 -5.46 -1.68 2.66
N ALA A 181 -4.54 -1.32 3.54
CA ALA A 181 -3.88 -0.02 3.49
C ALA A 181 -2.35 -0.12 3.56
N VAL A 182 -1.68 0.82 2.90
CA VAL A 182 -0.26 1.11 3.09
C VAL A 182 -0.17 2.52 3.67
N SER A 183 0.06 2.62 4.98
CA SER A 183 -0.01 3.88 5.73
C SER A 183 0.76 3.84 7.04
N THR A 184 1.16 5.02 7.53
CA THR A 184 1.69 5.20 8.89
C THR A 184 0.61 5.62 9.88
N ALA A 185 -0.59 6.00 9.41
CA ALA A 185 -1.69 6.58 10.21
C ALA A 185 -2.74 5.53 10.56
N LEU A 186 -2.39 4.54 11.40
CA LEU A 186 -3.24 3.39 11.71
C LEU A 186 -4.61 3.76 12.27
N GLU A 187 -4.70 4.76 13.15
CA GLU A 187 -5.98 5.23 13.69
C GLU A 187 -6.95 5.71 12.60
N LYS A 188 -6.43 6.37 11.56
CA LYS A 188 -7.25 6.82 10.44
C LYS A 188 -7.64 5.70 9.49
N VAL A 189 -6.78 4.71 9.34
CA VAL A 189 -7.06 3.47 8.60
C VAL A 189 -8.21 2.73 9.27
N GLU A 190 -8.16 2.56 10.58
CA GLU A 190 -9.21 1.94 11.38
C GLU A 190 -10.52 2.74 11.30
N ALA A 191 -10.47 4.08 11.42
CA ALA A 191 -11.64 4.93 11.26
C ALA A 191 -12.27 4.86 9.87
N PHE A 192 -11.53 4.48 8.83
CA PHE A 192 -12.08 4.20 7.50
C PHE A 192 -12.83 2.86 7.45
N GLY A 193 -12.57 1.97 8.40
CA GLY A 193 -13.14 0.63 8.54
C GLY A 193 -12.20 -0.50 8.09
N ILE A 194 -10.94 -0.22 7.82
CA ILE A 194 -9.94 -1.25 7.50
C ILE A 194 -9.35 -1.77 8.80
N ASP A 195 -9.31 -3.11 8.95
CA ASP A 195 -8.65 -3.75 10.07
C ASP A 195 -7.16 -3.35 10.11
N PRO A 196 -6.64 -2.81 11.23
CA PRO A 196 -5.24 -2.47 11.39
C PRO A 196 -4.27 -3.64 11.09
N ALA A 197 -4.71 -4.88 11.28
CA ALA A 197 -3.94 -6.07 10.90
C ALA A 197 -3.68 -6.16 9.38
N ASN A 198 -4.55 -5.53 8.58
CA ASN A 198 -4.45 -5.43 7.12
C ASN A 198 -3.81 -4.10 6.66
N ALA A 199 -3.19 -3.37 7.58
CA ALA A 199 -2.41 -2.19 7.28
C ALA A 199 -0.91 -2.52 7.28
N PHE A 200 -0.23 -2.10 6.23
CA PHE A 200 1.21 -2.24 6.08
C PHE A 200 1.86 -0.89 6.36
N GLY A 201 2.59 -0.83 7.46
CA GLY A 201 3.32 0.35 7.88
C GLY A 201 4.59 0.56 7.09
N PHE A 202 5.07 1.79 7.12
CA PHE A 202 6.42 2.17 6.72
C PHE A 202 6.87 3.32 7.61
N TRP A 203 8.12 3.73 7.48
CA TRP A 203 8.66 4.71 8.41
C TRP A 203 8.26 6.13 8.04
N ASN A 204 8.38 7.02 9.02
CA ASN A 204 8.20 8.44 8.81
C ASN A 204 9.41 9.02 8.03
N LEU A 205 9.72 8.39 6.93
CA LEU A 205 10.70 8.86 5.97
C LEU A 205 10.23 10.23 5.49
N SER A 206 11.11 11.20 5.51
CA SER A 206 10.87 12.47 4.87
C SER A 206 10.84 12.25 3.36
N LEU A 207 9.69 11.87 2.83
CA LEU A 207 9.53 11.58 1.40
C LEU A 207 9.91 12.77 0.53
N ILE A 208 9.81 14.00 1.04
CA ILE A 208 10.23 15.21 0.35
C ILE A 208 11.77 15.27 0.23
N HIS A 209 12.48 14.91 1.28
CA HIS A 209 13.95 14.97 1.30
C HIS A 209 14.63 13.74 0.67
N ILE A 210 13.92 12.61 0.58
CA ILE A 210 14.41 11.38 -0.05
C ILE A 210 13.97 11.29 -1.51
N SER A 211 12.77 11.78 -1.84
CA SER A 211 12.16 11.52 -3.14
C SER A 211 12.54 12.55 -4.21
N GLU A 212 12.87 13.80 -3.89
CA GLU A 212 13.16 14.75 -4.95
C GLU A 212 14.52 14.54 -5.62
N PRO A 213 15.62 14.28 -4.91
CA PRO A 213 16.86 13.84 -5.56
C PRO A 213 16.86 12.38 -6.01
N THR A 214 16.06 11.49 -5.37
CA THR A 214 16.06 10.05 -5.66
C THR A 214 14.98 9.62 -6.64
N ARG A 215 13.93 10.40 -6.87
CA ARG A 215 12.99 10.17 -7.99
C ARG A 215 13.72 10.18 -9.32
N LEU A 216 14.70 11.06 -9.50
CA LEU A 216 15.55 11.10 -10.71
C LEU A 216 16.58 9.98 -10.76
N ALA A 217 16.88 9.31 -9.65
CA ALA A 217 17.84 8.21 -9.60
C ALA A 217 17.20 6.82 -9.65
N LEU A 218 15.86 6.74 -9.63
CA LEU A 218 15.07 5.51 -9.76
C LEU A 218 14.36 5.39 -11.12
N ILE A 219 14.56 6.35 -12.01
CA ILE A 219 14.26 6.32 -13.45
C ILE A 219 15.61 6.13 -14.19
#